data_6a59cecd6dbf5f9e8c773f5da3ef5d2b
#
_entry.id   6a59cecd6dbf5f9e8c773f5da3ef5d2b
#
_cell.length_a   1.000
_cell.length_b   1.000
_cell.length_c   1.000
_cell.angle_alpha   90.00
_cell.angle_beta   90.00
_cell.angle_gamma   90.00
#
_symmetry.space_group_name_H-M   'P 1'
#
loop_
_entity.id
_entity.type
_entity.pdbx_description
1 polymer ?
#
loop_
_entity_poly.entity_id
_entity_poly.type
_entity_poly.pdbx_seq_one_letter_code
_entity_poly.pdbx_strand_id
1 'polypeptide(L)'
;MTIGRTKVYKKLKPQLGDTISNRYVLVSPLREETGLQVWKASDHVLARDCQLFIVSSSKALQEVNATASMLAISHDSHFTKVLQLQHAGQVALVVTQLDEGMTLSEYLALNANQPLSYTAMRSIIGEVIESLHALQKDNLTHFSISTDTVRLTRSGIQIADAP
;
A
#
# COMPACT_ATOMS: atom_id res chain seq x y z
N MET A 1 -27.33 9.79 -29.31
CA MET A 1 -25.92 9.66 -28.92
C MET A 1 -25.70 10.44 -27.64
N THR A 2 -25.71 9.75 -26.51
CA THR A 2 -25.54 10.40 -25.20
C THR A 2 -24.11 10.17 -24.76
N ILE A 3 -23.29 11.20 -24.86
CA ILE A 3 -21.90 11.21 -24.39
C ILE A 3 -21.96 11.18 -22.87
N GLY A 4 -21.53 10.08 -22.27
CA GLY A 4 -21.43 9.91 -20.84
C GLY A 4 -20.48 10.95 -20.24
N ARG A 5 -21.04 11.87 -19.48
CA ARG A 5 -20.28 12.84 -18.69
C ARG A 5 -19.46 12.07 -17.65
N THR A 6 -18.16 11.98 -17.86
CA THR A 6 -17.20 11.63 -16.83
C THR A 6 -17.40 12.61 -15.66
N LYS A 7 -17.95 12.13 -14.54
CA LYS A 7 -18.08 12.95 -13.33
C LYS A 7 -16.68 13.34 -12.89
N VAL A 8 -16.33 14.58 -13.13
CA VAL A 8 -15.17 15.25 -12.54
C VAL A 8 -15.33 15.17 -11.03
N TYR A 9 -14.46 14.47 -10.35
CA TYR A 9 -14.45 14.36 -8.89
C TYR A 9 -14.15 15.74 -8.29
N LYS A 10 -15.20 16.53 -8.09
CA LYS A 10 -15.19 17.76 -7.34
C LYS A 10 -15.06 17.35 -5.86
N LYS A 11 -13.88 17.55 -5.25
CA LYS A 11 -13.59 17.71 -3.80
C LYS A 11 -14.61 17.14 -2.79
N LEU A 12 -15.12 15.94 -3.03
CA LEU A 12 -15.90 15.20 -2.03
C LEU A 12 -14.89 14.38 -1.23
N LYS A 13 -14.87 14.57 0.10
CA LYS A 13 -14.13 13.64 0.97
C LYS A 13 -14.79 12.27 0.79
N PRO A 14 -14.03 11.24 0.34
CA PRO A 14 -14.55 9.88 0.27
C PRO A 14 -15.07 9.44 1.63
N GLN A 15 -16.20 8.74 1.62
CA GLN A 15 -16.86 8.26 2.83
C GLN A 15 -17.05 6.74 2.76
N LEU A 16 -17.24 6.14 3.90
CA LEU A 16 -17.58 4.73 4.04
C LEU A 16 -18.81 4.39 3.17
N GLY A 17 -18.71 3.35 2.36
CA GLY A 17 -19.76 2.91 1.45
C GLY A 17 -19.73 3.57 0.07
N ASP A 18 -18.91 4.61 -0.14
CA ASP A 18 -18.76 5.21 -1.47
C ASP A 18 -18.13 4.21 -2.45
N THR A 19 -18.59 4.28 -3.70
CA THR A 19 -18.02 3.48 -4.80
C THR A 19 -17.10 4.33 -5.66
N ILE A 20 -15.83 3.97 -5.69
CA ILE A 20 -14.79 4.63 -6.48
C ILE A 20 -14.62 3.89 -7.81
N SER A 21 -14.57 4.67 -8.91
CA SER A 21 -14.41 4.14 -10.28
C SER A 21 -15.44 3.06 -10.66
N ASN A 22 -16.64 3.10 -10.09
CA ASN A 22 -17.71 2.11 -10.27
C ASN A 22 -17.29 0.66 -9.95
N ARG A 23 -16.26 0.48 -9.15
CA ARG A 23 -15.67 -0.85 -8.89
C ARG A 23 -15.32 -1.08 -7.43
N TYR A 24 -14.75 -0.09 -6.74
CA TYR A 24 -14.20 -0.26 -5.41
C TYR A 24 -15.12 0.38 -4.38
N VAL A 25 -15.70 -0.40 -3.48
CA VAL A 25 -16.51 0.10 -2.37
C VAL A 25 -15.64 0.29 -1.14
N LEU A 26 -15.66 1.49 -0.58
CA LEU A 26 -14.90 1.84 0.62
C LEU A 26 -15.49 1.17 1.86
N VAL A 27 -14.68 0.33 2.50
CA VAL A 27 -15.10 -0.49 3.66
C VAL A 27 -14.66 0.11 4.99
N SER A 28 -13.43 0.57 5.09
CA SER A 28 -12.90 1.24 6.29
C SER A 28 -11.70 2.12 5.95
N PRO A 29 -11.56 3.29 6.60
CA PRO A 29 -10.37 4.10 6.46
C PRO A 29 -9.20 3.40 7.17
N LEU A 30 -8.02 3.42 6.56
CA LEU A 30 -6.78 2.87 7.11
C LEU A 30 -5.83 3.98 7.53
N ARG A 31 -5.70 5.03 6.69
CA ARG A 31 -4.81 6.16 6.92
C ARG A 31 -5.32 7.42 6.22
N GLU A 32 -5.14 8.58 6.85
CA GLU A 32 -5.43 9.88 6.24
C GLU A 32 -4.27 10.83 6.50
N GLU A 33 -3.75 11.42 5.42
CA GLU A 33 -2.71 12.45 5.42
C GLU A 33 -3.08 13.57 4.45
N THR A 34 -2.33 14.67 4.49
CA THR A 34 -2.60 15.79 3.58
C THR A 34 -2.45 15.36 2.12
N GLY A 35 -3.57 15.25 1.41
CA GLY A 35 -3.62 14.88 0.00
C GLY A 35 -3.50 13.38 -0.28
N LEU A 36 -3.55 12.54 0.75
CA LEU A 36 -3.55 11.09 0.64
C LEU A 36 -4.58 10.49 1.59
N GLN A 37 -5.42 9.61 1.07
CA GLN A 37 -6.28 8.76 1.87
C GLN A 37 -6.07 7.31 1.47
N VAL A 38 -5.95 6.43 2.46
CA VAL A 38 -5.82 4.99 2.26
C VAL A 38 -7.02 4.29 2.86
N TRP A 39 -7.66 3.47 2.07
CA TRP A 39 -8.88 2.77 2.43
C TRP A 39 -8.74 1.26 2.21
N LYS A 40 -9.28 0.48 3.14
CA LYS A 40 -9.70 -0.89 2.80
C LYS A 40 -10.92 -0.77 1.90
N ALA A 41 -10.90 -1.45 0.77
CA ALA A 41 -11.97 -1.44 -0.21
C ALA A 41 -12.30 -2.87 -0.68
N SER A 42 -13.54 -3.07 -1.10
CA SER A 42 -13.98 -4.31 -1.74
C SER A 42 -14.05 -4.10 -3.26
N ASP A 43 -13.31 -4.92 -3.99
CA ASP A 43 -13.32 -4.96 -5.46
C ASP A 43 -14.48 -5.85 -5.92
N HIS A 44 -15.57 -5.24 -6.38
CA HIS A 44 -16.76 -5.97 -6.82
C HIS A 44 -16.57 -6.80 -8.08
N VAL A 45 -15.60 -6.44 -8.91
CA VAL A 45 -15.33 -7.17 -10.16
C VAL A 45 -14.59 -8.48 -9.90
N LEU A 46 -13.63 -8.45 -8.97
CA LEU A 46 -12.81 -9.62 -8.65
C LEU A 46 -13.21 -10.29 -7.33
N ALA A 47 -14.27 -9.81 -6.66
CA ALA A 47 -14.80 -10.33 -5.40
C ALA A 47 -13.70 -10.53 -4.34
N ARG A 48 -12.85 -9.51 -4.16
CA ARG A 48 -11.75 -9.54 -3.19
C ARG A 48 -11.57 -8.21 -2.49
N ASP A 49 -11.01 -8.26 -1.30
CA ASP A 49 -10.57 -7.06 -0.59
C ASP A 49 -9.24 -6.57 -1.16
N CYS A 50 -9.07 -5.26 -1.15
CA CYS A 50 -7.87 -4.56 -1.60
C CYS A 50 -7.64 -3.31 -0.77
N GLN A 51 -6.52 -2.66 -1.00
CA GLN A 51 -6.17 -1.38 -0.41
C GLN A 51 -6.18 -0.31 -1.51
N LEU A 52 -6.86 0.79 -1.27
CA LEU A 52 -7.05 1.86 -2.24
C LEU A 52 -6.42 3.15 -1.71
N PHE A 53 -5.41 3.64 -2.41
CA PHE A 53 -4.78 4.94 -2.17
C PHE A 53 -5.45 5.97 -3.07
N ILE A 54 -6.03 7.00 -2.47
CA ILE A 54 -6.65 8.15 -3.16
C ILE A 54 -5.73 9.35 -2.95
N VAL A 55 -5.05 9.75 -4.01
CA VAL A 55 -3.99 10.76 -3.98
C VAL A 55 -4.46 12.02 -4.68
N SER A 56 -4.53 13.15 -3.96
CA SER A 56 -5.04 14.42 -4.47
C SER A 56 -4.03 15.58 -4.41
N SER A 57 -2.84 15.37 -3.85
CA SER A 57 -1.78 16.38 -3.86
C SER A 57 -0.69 16.06 -4.87
N SER A 58 -0.10 17.06 -5.51
CA SER A 58 0.97 16.87 -6.48
C SER A 58 2.23 16.26 -5.86
N LYS A 59 2.54 16.58 -4.62
CA LYS A 59 3.67 16.01 -3.90
C LYS A 59 3.44 14.53 -3.59
N ALA A 60 2.32 14.20 -2.95
CA ALA A 60 1.96 12.83 -2.65
C ALA A 60 1.82 11.97 -3.93
N LEU A 61 1.33 12.58 -5.03
CA LEU A 61 1.23 11.91 -6.32
C LEU A 61 2.60 11.47 -6.87
N GLN A 62 3.63 12.30 -6.75
CA GLN A 62 4.97 11.96 -7.21
C GLN A 62 5.57 10.82 -6.37
N GLU A 63 5.42 10.90 -5.05
CA GLU A 63 5.92 9.89 -4.11
C GLU A 63 5.23 8.54 -4.34
N VAL A 64 3.90 8.53 -4.37
CA VAL A 64 3.10 7.31 -4.59
C VAL A 64 3.35 6.71 -5.98
N ASN A 65 3.46 7.53 -7.02
CA ASN A 65 3.76 7.01 -8.37
C ASN A 65 5.14 6.36 -8.44
N ALA A 66 6.15 6.95 -7.80
CA ALA A 66 7.50 6.38 -7.78
C ALA A 66 7.49 5.01 -7.07
N THR A 67 6.88 4.92 -5.89
CA THR A 67 6.80 3.68 -5.13
C THR A 67 5.90 2.65 -5.82
N ALA A 68 4.74 3.03 -6.34
CA ALA A 68 3.85 2.13 -7.07
C ALA A 68 4.50 1.58 -8.33
N SER A 69 5.24 2.40 -9.06
CA SER A 69 5.99 1.95 -10.26
C SER A 69 7.10 0.97 -9.89
N MET A 70 7.82 1.23 -8.81
CA MET A 70 8.85 0.33 -8.30
C MET A 70 8.25 -1.02 -7.90
N LEU A 71 7.18 -1.02 -7.12
CA LEU A 71 6.51 -2.25 -6.66
C LEU A 71 5.88 -3.03 -7.82
N ALA A 72 5.38 -2.35 -8.86
CA ALA A 72 4.81 -2.99 -10.04
C ALA A 72 5.86 -3.75 -10.87
N ILE A 73 7.11 -3.30 -10.85
CA ILE A 73 8.23 -3.91 -11.59
C ILE A 73 8.93 -4.98 -10.74
N SER A 74 8.92 -4.84 -9.43
CA SER A 74 9.58 -5.80 -8.53
C SER A 74 8.98 -7.19 -8.64
N HIS A 75 9.84 -8.19 -8.77
CA HIS A 75 9.48 -9.61 -8.76
C HIS A 75 9.60 -10.24 -7.36
N ASP A 76 10.05 -9.48 -6.37
CA ASP A 76 10.18 -9.97 -4.99
C ASP A 76 8.79 -10.10 -4.34
N SER A 77 8.52 -11.29 -3.79
CA SER A 77 7.21 -11.61 -3.18
C SER A 77 7.00 -10.98 -1.81
N HIS A 78 8.02 -10.40 -1.19
CA HIS A 78 7.89 -9.74 0.11
C HIS A 78 7.26 -8.34 0.01
N PHE A 79 7.32 -7.69 -1.16
CA PHE A 79 6.69 -6.37 -1.34
C PHE A 79 5.19 -6.48 -1.56
N THR A 80 4.45 -5.50 -1.02
CA THR A 80 3.02 -5.35 -1.32
C THR A 80 2.80 -5.18 -2.81
N LYS A 81 1.95 -6.01 -3.39
CA LYS A 81 1.72 -6.04 -4.83
C LYS A 81 0.80 -4.90 -5.27
N VAL A 82 1.26 -4.10 -6.22
CA VAL A 82 0.43 -3.12 -6.92
C VAL A 82 -0.43 -3.86 -7.96
N LEU A 83 -1.74 -3.68 -7.86
CA LEU A 83 -2.73 -4.33 -8.72
C LEU A 83 -3.17 -3.43 -9.87
N GLN A 84 -3.25 -2.13 -9.62
CA GLN A 84 -3.72 -1.15 -10.60
C GLN A 84 -3.26 0.26 -10.24
N LEU A 85 -2.96 1.06 -11.25
CA LEU A 85 -2.73 2.49 -11.17
C LEU A 85 -3.63 3.20 -12.16
N GLN A 86 -4.41 4.18 -11.71
CA GLN A 86 -5.31 4.98 -12.53
C GLN A 86 -5.11 6.46 -12.25
N HIS A 87 -5.20 7.27 -13.30
CA HIS A 87 -5.19 8.73 -13.19
C HIS A 87 -6.53 9.29 -13.66
N ALA A 88 -7.12 10.20 -12.87
CA ALA A 88 -8.34 10.91 -13.18
C ALA A 88 -8.16 12.41 -12.89
N GLY A 89 -7.63 13.14 -13.88
CA GLY A 89 -7.27 14.54 -13.71
C GLY A 89 -6.15 14.76 -12.71
N GLN A 90 -6.43 15.47 -11.61
CA GLN A 90 -5.46 15.73 -10.54
C GLN A 90 -5.49 14.67 -9.41
N VAL A 91 -6.24 13.61 -9.59
CA VAL A 91 -6.35 12.52 -8.61
C VAL A 91 -5.77 11.26 -9.20
N ALA A 92 -4.92 10.58 -8.45
CA ALA A 92 -4.50 9.22 -8.76
C ALA A 92 -5.12 8.22 -7.80
N LEU A 93 -5.43 7.05 -8.32
CA LEU A 93 -5.90 5.89 -7.58
C LEU A 93 -4.87 4.78 -7.73
N VAL A 94 -4.26 4.37 -6.63
CA VAL A 94 -3.40 3.19 -6.60
C VAL A 94 -4.13 2.10 -5.85
N VAL A 95 -4.26 0.95 -6.48
CA VAL A 95 -4.87 -0.24 -5.89
C VAL A 95 -3.77 -1.24 -5.60
N THR A 96 -3.67 -1.66 -4.36
CA THR A 96 -2.71 -2.67 -3.94
C THR A 96 -3.41 -3.88 -3.34
N GLN A 97 -2.68 -4.97 -3.21
CA GLN A 97 -3.05 -6.05 -2.32
C GLN A 97 -3.23 -5.48 -0.92
N LEU A 98 -4.19 -6.02 -0.15
CA LEU A 98 -4.35 -5.65 1.25
C LEU A 98 -3.12 -6.12 2.05
N ASP A 99 -2.59 -5.23 2.89
CA ASP A 99 -1.47 -5.59 3.76
C ASP A 99 -1.89 -6.64 4.78
N GLU A 100 -1.03 -7.63 4.97
CA GLU A 100 -1.27 -8.74 5.89
C GLU A 100 -0.52 -8.55 7.21
N GLY A 101 -0.96 -9.29 8.24
CA GLY A 101 -0.31 -9.31 9.54
C GLY A 101 -0.31 -7.98 10.28
N MET A 102 0.68 -7.77 11.13
CA MET A 102 0.88 -6.54 11.88
C MET A 102 2.25 -5.94 11.58
N THR A 103 2.41 -4.63 11.76
CA THR A 103 3.71 -4.00 11.62
C THR A 103 4.67 -4.48 12.71
N LEU A 104 5.96 -4.42 12.43
CA LEU A 104 6.98 -4.72 13.44
C LEU A 104 6.86 -3.77 14.64
N SER A 105 6.50 -2.51 14.40
CA SER A 105 6.23 -1.51 15.45
C SER A 105 5.08 -1.94 16.37
N GLU A 106 3.96 -2.37 15.80
CA GLU A 106 2.81 -2.89 16.56
C GLU A 106 3.19 -4.14 17.37
N TYR A 107 3.93 -5.07 16.75
CA TYR A 107 4.40 -6.27 17.44
C TYR A 107 5.29 -5.92 18.64
N LEU A 108 6.24 -5.02 18.47
CA LEU A 108 7.14 -4.58 19.54
C LEU A 108 6.39 -3.88 20.67
N ALA A 109 5.37 -3.07 20.35
CA ALA A 109 4.54 -2.40 21.34
C ALA A 109 3.70 -3.41 22.16
N LEU A 110 3.10 -4.38 21.52
CA LEU A 110 2.31 -5.44 22.18
C LEU A 110 3.19 -6.36 23.05
N ASN A 111 4.46 -6.53 22.71
CA ASN A 111 5.40 -7.41 23.38
C ASN A 111 6.53 -6.64 24.09
N ALA A 112 6.24 -5.47 24.62
CA ALA A 112 7.25 -4.56 25.22
C ALA A 112 8.12 -5.24 26.30
N ASN A 113 7.60 -6.23 27.02
CA ASN A 113 8.31 -7.00 28.06
C ASN A 113 8.98 -8.29 27.53
N GLN A 114 8.84 -8.60 26.26
CA GLN A 114 9.41 -9.79 25.63
C GLN A 114 10.14 -9.37 24.35
N PRO A 115 11.43 -9.05 24.43
CA PRO A 115 12.20 -8.69 23.25
C PRO A 115 12.22 -9.84 22.25
N LEU A 116 12.31 -9.51 20.96
CA LEU A 116 12.51 -10.51 19.91
C LEU A 116 13.76 -11.34 20.21
N SER A 117 13.66 -12.66 20.03
CA SER A 117 14.83 -13.53 20.11
C SER A 117 15.84 -13.16 19.02
N TYR A 118 17.11 -13.42 19.26
CA TYR A 118 18.16 -13.21 18.27
C TYR A 118 17.86 -13.94 16.95
N THR A 119 17.34 -15.17 17.03
CA THR A 119 16.98 -15.97 15.86
C THR A 119 15.85 -15.32 15.06
N ALA A 120 14.79 -14.84 15.73
CA ALA A 120 13.67 -14.15 15.07
C ALA A 120 14.14 -12.84 14.42
N MET A 121 14.93 -12.04 15.12
CA MET A 121 15.46 -10.79 14.59
C MET A 121 16.38 -11.03 13.38
N ARG A 122 17.24 -12.02 13.44
CA ARG A 122 18.12 -12.41 12.33
C ARG A 122 17.32 -12.85 11.10
N SER A 123 16.23 -13.60 11.31
CA SER A 123 15.35 -14.04 10.21
C SER A 123 14.68 -12.85 9.53
N ILE A 124 14.09 -11.94 10.30
CA ILE A 124 13.44 -10.72 9.79
C ILE A 124 14.42 -9.86 8.99
N ILE A 125 15.59 -9.57 9.56
CA ILE A 125 16.63 -8.76 8.90
C ILE A 125 17.12 -9.45 7.64
N GLY A 126 17.31 -10.77 7.67
CA GLY A 126 17.72 -11.56 6.51
C GLY A 126 16.75 -11.43 5.35
N GLU A 127 15.46 -11.59 5.59
CA GLU A 127 14.42 -11.43 4.56
C GLU A 127 14.37 -9.98 4.00
N VAL A 128 14.51 -8.97 4.85
CA VAL A 128 14.59 -7.56 4.40
C VAL A 128 15.80 -7.34 3.49
N ILE A 129 16.96 -7.84 3.88
CA ILE A 129 18.20 -7.71 3.08
C ILE A 129 18.05 -8.42 1.72
N GLU A 130 17.47 -9.63 1.70
CA GLU A 130 17.21 -10.34 0.45
C GLU A 130 16.31 -9.55 -0.49
N SER A 131 15.24 -8.96 0.05
CA SER A 131 14.32 -8.11 -0.72
C SER A 131 14.98 -6.86 -1.25
N LEU A 132 15.81 -6.18 -0.45
CA LEU A 132 16.59 -5.02 -0.90
C LEU A 132 17.61 -5.39 -1.97
N HIS A 133 18.25 -6.56 -1.85
CA HIS A 133 19.15 -7.07 -2.91
C HIS A 133 18.40 -7.34 -4.21
N ALA A 134 17.17 -7.87 -4.14
CA ALA A 134 16.36 -8.07 -5.34
C ALA A 134 16.05 -6.74 -6.04
N LEU A 135 15.67 -5.69 -5.29
CA LEU A 135 15.47 -4.35 -5.86
C LEU A 135 16.76 -3.79 -6.48
N GLN A 136 17.89 -3.94 -5.80
CA GLN A 136 19.18 -3.44 -6.29
C GLN A 136 19.57 -4.07 -7.65
N LYS A 137 19.27 -5.34 -7.87
CA LYS A 137 19.50 -6.01 -9.17
C LYS A 137 18.70 -5.36 -10.29
N ASP A 138 17.52 -4.84 -9.97
CA ASP A 138 16.64 -4.15 -10.92
C ASP A 138 16.92 -2.63 -10.97
N ASN A 139 17.99 -2.15 -10.34
CA ASN A 139 18.33 -0.73 -10.15
C ASN A 139 17.20 0.08 -9.48
N LEU A 140 16.46 -0.55 -8.59
CA LEU A 140 15.39 0.05 -7.81
C LEU A 140 15.84 0.28 -6.36
N THR A 141 15.21 1.24 -5.68
CA THR A 141 15.50 1.56 -4.28
C THR A 141 14.20 1.75 -3.53
N HIS A 142 14.06 1.11 -2.38
CA HIS A 142 12.97 1.36 -1.44
C HIS A 142 13.41 2.44 -0.44
N PHE A 143 12.68 3.55 -0.37
CA PHE A 143 13.05 4.69 0.46
C PHE A 143 12.44 4.69 1.86
N SER A 144 11.58 3.73 2.20
CA SER A 144 10.75 3.75 3.39
C SER A 144 10.82 2.45 4.21
N ILE A 145 12.00 1.85 4.34
CA ILE A 145 12.17 0.69 5.23
C ILE A 145 12.19 1.16 6.69
N SER A 146 11.23 0.72 7.46
CA SER A 146 11.09 1.03 8.89
C SER A 146 10.30 -0.05 9.61
N THR A 147 10.20 0.06 10.92
CA THR A 147 9.34 -0.82 11.73
C THR A 147 7.85 -0.67 11.44
N ASP A 148 7.45 0.43 10.79
CA ASP A 148 6.06 0.68 10.40
C ASP A 148 5.74 0.14 8.99
N THR A 149 6.76 -0.11 8.16
CA THR A 149 6.60 -0.65 6.81
C THR A 149 6.92 -2.13 6.71
N VAL A 150 7.72 -2.68 7.62
CA VAL A 150 7.97 -4.12 7.72
C VAL A 150 6.85 -4.76 8.55
N ARG A 151 6.14 -5.71 7.97
CA ARG A 151 5.01 -6.41 8.59
C ARG A 151 5.36 -7.87 8.82
N LEU A 152 4.91 -8.40 9.94
CA LEU A 152 5.05 -9.81 10.29
C LEU A 152 3.77 -10.53 9.85
N THR A 153 3.92 -11.53 8.98
CA THR A 153 2.83 -12.34 8.45
C THR A 153 2.99 -13.80 8.90
N ARG A 154 2.01 -14.63 8.58
CA ARG A 154 2.08 -16.07 8.86
C ARG A 154 3.17 -16.79 8.05
N SER A 155 3.54 -16.26 6.91
CA SER A 155 4.52 -16.85 5.97
C SER A 155 5.90 -16.23 6.03
N GLY A 156 6.13 -15.21 6.87
CA GLY A 156 7.38 -14.47 6.95
C GLY A 156 7.14 -12.99 7.09
N ILE A 157 7.81 -12.16 6.29
CA ILE A 157 7.59 -10.72 6.27
C ILE A 157 6.87 -10.25 5.01
N GLN A 158 6.22 -9.09 5.13
CA GLN A 158 5.77 -8.27 4.00
C GLN A 158 6.34 -6.87 4.18
N ILE A 159 6.86 -6.29 3.11
CA ILE A 159 7.30 -4.89 3.10
C ILE A 159 6.18 -4.08 2.45
N ALA A 160 5.48 -3.33 3.30
CA ALA A 160 4.38 -2.48 2.88
C ALA A 160 4.90 -1.19 2.27
N ASP A 161 4.13 -0.66 1.34
CA ASP A 161 4.33 0.68 0.84
C ASP A 161 3.83 1.68 1.91
N ALA A 162 4.72 2.52 2.39
CA ALA A 162 4.41 3.69 3.19
C ALA A 162 4.87 4.93 2.42
N PRO A 163 4.04 5.47 1.54
CA PRO A 163 4.34 6.69 0.81
C PRO A 163 4.39 7.91 1.74
#